data_1ca17b3aaaaeeefdc27c000b77f8f509
#
_entry.id   1ca17b3aaaaeeefdc27c000b77f8f509
#
_cell.length_a   1.000
_cell.length_b   1.000
_cell.length_c   1.000
_cell.angle_alpha   90.00
_cell.angle_beta   90.00
_cell.angle_gamma   90.00
#
_symmetry.space_group_name_H-M   'P 1'
#
loop_
_entity.id
_entity.type
_entity.pdbx_description
1 polymer ?
#
loop_
_entity_poly.entity_id
_entity_poly.type
_entity_poly.pdbx_seq_one_letter_code
_entity_poly.pdbx_strand_id
1 'polypeptide(L)'
;MKISLKKEFVIQKIKAMIRNGELAIGTKLPRGTEFAAALGVSHITLRAALEELAKEGFVSLVHGKGTFITGDGRTSAAGKILIVRDGFHTLRNLSTYILPGFEKRCCELQLLTETVSTDFLKNSSHAAFRSIIRKNGFSAVLIPGGGFTENDPLAALLKVCGVPVLIAHGTANDPERTGFPVMRTNYAGAWDTGAGFLRSCGFKRCAVFSNASFRVKYYSDKEFLSRFEEFGFAPDPRLIVSAMPDDLDFESKLEMLLKATPEAIFCGSDFFATRVCQYLAAHKIRVPEDIAVLGFGGYPGGNFCIPALSTVDFQYNAIGEKAADLLADPRQLEGKNFDIFTPHKMLIRKSAVLKK
;
A
#
# COMPACT_ATOMS: atom_id res chain seq x y z
N MET A 1 -30.42 12.88 -35.89
CA MET A 1 -28.93 13.02 -35.88
C MET A 1 -28.46 14.37 -35.31
N LYS A 2 -29.02 15.54 -35.69
CA LYS A 2 -28.58 16.88 -35.17
C LYS A 2 -28.79 17.12 -33.65
N ILE A 3 -29.84 16.56 -33.01
CA ILE A 3 -30.11 16.73 -31.56
C ILE A 3 -29.11 15.95 -30.71
N SER A 4 -28.64 14.81 -31.17
CA SER A 4 -27.65 13.96 -30.47
C SER A 4 -26.29 14.66 -30.32
N LEU A 5 -25.81 15.33 -31.39
CA LEU A 5 -24.51 16.03 -31.36
C LEU A 5 -24.52 17.27 -30.47
N LYS A 6 -25.62 18.05 -30.47
CA LYS A 6 -25.74 19.21 -29.57
C LYS A 6 -25.90 18.82 -28.12
N LYS A 7 -26.61 17.73 -27.83
CA LYS A 7 -26.73 17.18 -26.49
C LYS A 7 -25.34 16.74 -25.96
N GLU A 8 -24.59 15.99 -26.76
CA GLU A 8 -23.25 15.53 -26.40
C GLU A 8 -22.30 16.71 -26.14
N PHE A 9 -22.32 17.73 -27.02
CA PHE A 9 -21.55 18.95 -26.81
C PHE A 9 -21.85 19.61 -25.45
N VAL A 10 -23.12 19.71 -25.04
CA VAL A 10 -23.54 20.30 -23.77
C VAL A 10 -23.06 19.47 -22.62
N ILE A 11 -23.15 18.15 -22.70
CA ILE A 11 -22.65 17.22 -21.69
C ILE A 11 -21.15 17.44 -21.47
N GLN A 12 -20.34 17.40 -22.53
CA GLN A 12 -18.89 17.58 -22.43
C GLN A 12 -18.49 18.94 -21.89
N LYS A 13 -19.21 20.01 -22.29
CA LYS A 13 -18.96 21.37 -21.83
C LYS A 13 -19.24 21.53 -20.33
N ILE A 14 -20.36 21.01 -19.84
CA ILE A 14 -20.71 21.08 -18.41
C ILE A 14 -19.69 20.24 -17.61
N LYS A 15 -19.30 19.04 -18.08
CA LYS A 15 -18.25 18.24 -17.48
C LYS A 15 -16.92 18.98 -17.37
N ALA A 16 -16.53 19.71 -18.42
CA ALA A 16 -15.32 20.53 -18.42
C ALA A 16 -15.40 21.67 -17.38
N MET A 17 -16.51 22.40 -17.33
CA MET A 17 -16.75 23.50 -16.38
C MET A 17 -16.68 23.01 -14.92
N ILE A 18 -17.21 21.83 -14.63
CA ILE A 18 -17.11 21.22 -13.29
C ILE A 18 -15.65 20.84 -12.98
N ARG A 19 -14.95 20.20 -13.92
CA ARG A 19 -13.54 19.78 -13.74
C ARG A 19 -12.58 20.96 -13.56
N ASN A 20 -12.84 22.07 -14.24
CA ASN A 20 -12.02 23.28 -14.16
C ASN A 20 -12.37 24.16 -12.96
N GLY A 21 -13.38 23.77 -12.15
CA GLY A 21 -13.80 24.52 -10.98
C GLY A 21 -14.71 25.74 -11.27
N GLU A 22 -15.09 25.94 -12.52
CA GLU A 22 -16.05 27.01 -12.91
C GLU A 22 -17.44 26.76 -12.30
N LEU A 23 -17.82 25.50 -12.15
CA LEU A 23 -19.03 25.05 -11.47
C LEU A 23 -18.64 24.19 -10.26
N ALA A 24 -18.70 24.76 -9.07
CA ALA A 24 -18.30 24.08 -7.84
C ALA A 24 -19.35 23.05 -7.37
N ILE A 25 -18.90 21.93 -6.80
CA ILE A 25 -19.79 20.91 -6.19
C ILE A 25 -20.60 21.57 -5.07
N GLY A 26 -21.89 21.22 -4.97
CA GLY A 26 -22.84 21.80 -4.02
C GLY A 26 -23.53 23.08 -4.52
N THR A 27 -23.08 23.69 -5.62
CA THR A 27 -23.70 24.91 -6.14
C THR A 27 -24.92 24.61 -7.01
N LYS A 28 -25.84 25.56 -7.06
CA LYS A 28 -27.03 25.51 -7.90
C LYS A 28 -26.72 26.07 -9.31
N LEU A 29 -27.11 25.34 -10.35
CA LEU A 29 -27.01 25.82 -11.72
C LEU A 29 -27.96 27.03 -11.96
N PRO A 30 -27.60 27.92 -12.88
CA PRO A 30 -28.50 28.99 -13.34
C PRO A 30 -29.85 28.44 -13.82
N ARG A 31 -30.86 29.32 -13.93
CA ARG A 31 -32.17 28.91 -14.46
C ARG A 31 -32.01 28.28 -15.85
N GLY A 32 -32.78 27.22 -16.12
CA GLY A 32 -32.61 26.41 -17.32
C GLY A 32 -32.68 27.21 -18.62
N THR A 33 -33.52 28.27 -18.69
CA THR A 33 -33.60 29.17 -19.84
C THR A 33 -32.35 30.03 -20.01
N GLU A 34 -31.82 30.57 -18.93
CA GLU A 34 -30.61 31.41 -18.92
C GLU A 34 -29.37 30.55 -19.25
N PHE A 35 -29.28 29.36 -18.65
CA PHE A 35 -28.15 28.46 -18.86
C PHE A 35 -28.15 27.87 -20.28
N ALA A 36 -29.34 27.56 -20.84
CA ALA A 36 -29.45 27.12 -22.23
C ALA A 36 -29.01 28.23 -23.22
N ALA A 37 -29.41 29.48 -22.97
CA ALA A 37 -28.97 30.62 -23.77
C ALA A 37 -27.43 30.82 -23.68
N ALA A 38 -26.84 30.73 -22.48
CA ALA A 38 -25.40 30.84 -22.29
C ALA A 38 -24.60 29.74 -23.01
N LEU A 39 -25.18 28.55 -23.16
CA LEU A 39 -24.58 27.43 -23.88
C LEU A 39 -24.90 27.39 -25.38
N GLY A 40 -25.76 28.31 -25.88
CA GLY A 40 -26.15 28.38 -27.28
C GLY A 40 -27.03 27.21 -27.74
N VAL A 41 -27.87 26.68 -26.85
CA VAL A 41 -28.73 25.52 -27.13
C VAL A 41 -30.19 25.76 -26.71
N SER A 42 -31.12 24.92 -27.19
CA SER A 42 -32.50 24.97 -26.72
C SER A 42 -32.65 24.44 -25.31
N HIS A 43 -33.64 24.90 -24.55
CA HIS A 43 -33.98 24.40 -23.23
C HIS A 43 -34.23 22.86 -23.22
N ILE A 44 -34.82 22.33 -24.28
CA ILE A 44 -35.05 20.87 -24.44
C ILE A 44 -33.73 20.12 -24.54
N THR A 45 -32.77 20.66 -25.32
CA THR A 45 -31.42 20.05 -25.44
C THR A 45 -30.66 20.07 -24.11
N LEU A 46 -30.70 21.22 -23.40
CA LEU A 46 -30.10 21.33 -22.08
C LEU A 46 -30.74 20.36 -21.10
N ARG A 47 -32.07 20.27 -21.04
CA ARG A 47 -32.77 19.35 -20.14
C ARG A 47 -32.38 17.89 -20.39
N ALA A 48 -32.37 17.47 -21.66
CA ALA A 48 -31.94 16.12 -22.03
C ALA A 48 -30.45 15.82 -21.64
N ALA A 49 -29.60 16.85 -21.73
CA ALA A 49 -28.21 16.75 -21.28
C ALA A 49 -28.09 16.63 -19.73
N LEU A 50 -28.88 17.44 -19.00
CA LEU A 50 -28.92 17.42 -17.54
C LEU A 50 -29.49 16.11 -16.99
N GLU A 51 -30.48 15.51 -17.66
CA GLU A 51 -31.01 14.19 -17.33
C GLU A 51 -29.96 13.10 -17.50
N GLU A 52 -29.10 13.19 -18.52
CA GLU A 52 -27.98 12.25 -18.70
C GLU A 52 -26.88 12.50 -17.66
N LEU A 53 -26.51 13.76 -17.43
CA LEU A 53 -25.56 14.14 -16.39
C LEU A 53 -26.04 13.75 -14.98
N ALA A 54 -27.34 13.69 -14.73
CA ALA A 54 -27.90 13.21 -13.48
C ALA A 54 -27.75 11.71 -13.33
N LYS A 55 -27.95 10.93 -14.39
CA LYS A 55 -27.67 9.49 -14.40
C LYS A 55 -26.19 9.19 -14.18
N GLU A 56 -25.33 10.06 -14.69
CA GLU A 56 -23.88 9.97 -14.49
C GLU A 56 -23.40 10.61 -13.17
N GLY A 57 -24.30 11.16 -12.33
CA GLY A 57 -24.00 11.71 -10.99
C GLY A 57 -23.30 13.07 -10.97
N PHE A 58 -23.25 13.78 -12.09
CA PHE A 58 -22.71 15.15 -12.14
C PHE A 58 -23.64 16.17 -11.52
N VAL A 59 -24.95 15.95 -11.66
CA VAL A 59 -25.97 16.87 -11.17
C VAL A 59 -27.14 16.14 -10.50
N SER A 60 -27.86 16.82 -9.61
CA SER A 60 -29.11 16.37 -9.04
C SER A 60 -30.26 17.32 -9.47
N LEU A 61 -31.31 16.74 -10.03
CA LEU A 61 -32.53 17.46 -10.44
C LEU A 61 -33.52 17.42 -9.26
N VAL A 62 -33.62 18.52 -8.52
CA VAL A 62 -34.55 18.62 -7.38
C VAL A 62 -35.81 19.33 -7.78
N HIS A 63 -36.95 18.65 -7.78
CA HIS A 63 -38.24 19.20 -8.19
C HIS A 63 -38.59 20.50 -7.41
N GLY A 64 -38.93 21.55 -8.09
CA GLY A 64 -39.24 22.85 -7.49
C GLY A 64 -38.03 23.65 -6.95
N LYS A 65 -36.88 23.04 -6.79
CA LYS A 65 -35.66 23.68 -6.21
C LYS A 65 -34.61 24.00 -7.27
N GLY A 66 -34.55 23.24 -8.36
CA GLY A 66 -33.59 23.42 -9.47
C GLY A 66 -32.58 22.29 -9.60
N THR A 67 -31.50 22.53 -10.34
CA THR A 67 -30.43 21.59 -10.60
C THR A 67 -29.19 21.99 -9.80
N PHE A 68 -28.60 21.05 -9.11
CA PHE A 68 -27.42 21.25 -8.27
C PHE A 68 -26.27 20.38 -8.78
N ILE A 69 -25.06 20.92 -8.73
CA ILE A 69 -23.85 20.13 -8.99
C ILE A 69 -23.63 19.18 -7.80
N THR A 70 -23.67 17.88 -8.05
CA THR A 70 -23.50 16.87 -7.00
C THR A 70 -22.17 16.16 -7.05
N GLY A 71 -21.48 16.23 -8.19
CA GLY A 71 -20.21 15.57 -8.38
C GLY A 71 -19.49 16.06 -9.64
N ASP A 72 -18.28 15.64 -9.81
CA ASP A 72 -17.45 15.90 -10.99
C ASP A 72 -17.55 14.76 -12.03
N GLY A 73 -18.63 13.98 -11.96
CA GLY A 73 -18.83 12.74 -12.70
C GLY A 73 -18.13 11.55 -12.09
N ARG A 74 -17.60 11.77 -10.92
CA ARG A 74 -17.34 10.69 -10.00
C ARG A 74 -18.69 10.31 -9.42
N THR A 75 -19.50 9.60 -10.23
CA THR A 75 -20.74 9.05 -9.69
C THR A 75 -20.37 8.23 -8.48
N SER A 76 -21.10 8.43 -7.41
CA SER A 76 -21.31 7.44 -6.39
C SER A 76 -22.27 6.31 -6.88
N ALA A 77 -22.05 5.73 -8.02
CA ALA A 77 -22.04 4.29 -8.09
C ALA A 77 -20.78 3.93 -7.30
N ALA A 78 -20.95 3.60 -6.03
CA ALA A 78 -19.84 3.28 -5.14
C ALA A 78 -18.88 2.37 -5.92
N GLY A 79 -17.71 2.92 -6.30
CA GLY A 79 -16.74 2.15 -7.06
C GLY A 79 -16.50 0.88 -6.27
N LYS A 80 -16.52 -0.29 -6.91
CA LYS A 80 -16.32 -1.57 -6.23
C LYS A 80 -14.92 -2.05 -6.55
N ILE A 81 -14.11 -2.22 -5.52
CA ILE A 81 -12.71 -2.64 -5.66
C ILE A 81 -12.58 -4.11 -5.27
N LEU A 82 -11.98 -4.90 -6.15
CA LEU A 82 -11.61 -6.27 -5.86
C LEU A 82 -10.25 -6.31 -5.17
N ILE A 83 -10.19 -6.87 -3.98
CA ILE A 83 -8.95 -7.15 -3.25
C ILE A 83 -8.54 -8.59 -3.55
N VAL A 84 -7.37 -8.78 -4.16
CA VAL A 84 -6.81 -10.11 -4.43
C VAL A 84 -5.64 -10.35 -3.48
N ARG A 85 -5.78 -11.35 -2.60
CA ARG A 85 -4.75 -11.66 -1.59
C ARG A 85 -4.65 -13.15 -1.33
N ASP A 86 -3.55 -13.55 -0.70
CA ASP A 86 -3.38 -14.94 -0.27
C ASP A 86 -4.46 -15.33 0.74
N GLY A 87 -4.96 -16.56 0.62
CA GLY A 87 -6.11 -17.05 1.37
C GLY A 87 -5.88 -17.19 2.88
N PHE A 88 -4.62 -17.25 3.32
CA PHE A 88 -4.30 -17.44 4.73
C PHE A 88 -3.93 -16.14 5.43
N HIS A 89 -4.68 -15.82 6.49
CA HIS A 89 -4.36 -14.76 7.42
C HIS A 89 -3.22 -15.22 8.34
N THR A 90 -1.99 -14.92 7.99
CA THR A 90 -0.86 -15.09 8.89
C THR A 90 -0.35 -13.71 9.31
N LEU A 91 0.20 -13.61 10.51
CA LEU A 91 0.88 -12.39 10.99
C LEU A 91 2.08 -11.98 10.11
N ARG A 92 2.47 -12.82 9.16
CA ARG A 92 3.54 -12.58 8.19
C ARG A 92 3.02 -12.02 6.87
N ASN A 93 1.71 -12.08 6.64
CA ASN A 93 1.10 -11.55 5.44
C ASN A 93 0.90 -10.03 5.59
N LEU A 94 1.64 -9.26 4.81
CA LEU A 94 1.59 -7.79 4.82
C LEU A 94 0.20 -7.22 4.54
N SER A 95 -0.63 -7.97 3.82
CA SER A 95 -2.03 -7.59 3.60
C SER A 95 -2.79 -7.35 4.90
N THR A 96 -2.46 -8.10 5.97
CA THR A 96 -3.05 -7.94 7.30
C THR A 96 -2.82 -6.55 7.88
N TYR A 97 -1.75 -5.87 7.51
CA TYR A 97 -1.38 -4.55 8.02
C TYR A 97 -1.77 -3.40 7.09
N ILE A 98 -1.89 -3.68 5.78
CA ILE A 98 -2.24 -2.68 4.75
C ILE A 98 -3.75 -2.51 4.65
N LEU A 99 -4.51 -3.61 4.69
CA LEU A 99 -5.96 -3.59 4.48
C LEU A 99 -6.74 -2.74 5.49
N PRO A 100 -6.42 -2.68 6.79
CA PRO A 100 -7.16 -1.82 7.71
C PRO A 100 -7.18 -0.34 7.29
N GLY A 101 -6.04 0.21 6.86
CA GLY A 101 -5.97 1.58 6.33
C GLY A 101 -6.70 1.73 5.00
N PHE A 102 -6.59 0.74 4.13
CA PHE A 102 -7.29 0.72 2.85
C PHE A 102 -8.81 0.70 3.01
N GLU A 103 -9.34 -0.21 3.82
CA GLU A 103 -10.79 -0.38 4.04
C GLU A 103 -11.39 0.84 4.75
N LYS A 104 -10.68 1.38 5.78
CA LYS A 104 -11.07 2.65 6.41
C LYS A 104 -11.23 3.76 5.38
N ARG A 105 -10.22 3.95 4.51
CA ARG A 105 -10.24 5.00 3.50
C ARG A 105 -11.29 4.75 2.42
N CYS A 106 -11.49 3.50 2.01
CA CYS A 106 -12.59 3.13 1.11
C CYS A 106 -13.96 3.50 1.70
N CYS A 107 -14.17 3.25 3.00
CA CYS A 107 -15.40 3.64 3.69
C CYS A 107 -15.61 5.16 3.65
N GLU A 108 -14.57 5.96 3.92
CA GLU A 108 -14.62 7.44 3.82
C GLU A 108 -14.93 7.92 2.39
N LEU A 109 -14.42 7.22 1.38
CA LEU A 109 -14.63 7.50 -0.05
C LEU A 109 -15.92 6.86 -0.62
N GLN A 110 -16.71 6.17 0.22
CA GLN A 110 -17.91 5.43 -0.19
C GLN A 110 -17.63 4.37 -1.27
N LEU A 111 -16.45 3.74 -1.24
CA LEU A 111 -16.06 2.64 -2.11
C LEU A 111 -16.43 1.31 -1.46
N LEU A 112 -17.00 0.40 -2.22
CA LEU A 112 -17.24 -0.99 -1.76
C LEU A 112 -16.00 -1.83 -2.02
N THR A 113 -15.74 -2.79 -1.14
CA THR A 113 -14.63 -3.73 -1.29
C THR A 113 -15.14 -5.17 -1.24
N GLU A 114 -14.51 -6.03 -2.02
CA GLU A 114 -14.75 -7.48 -1.97
C GLU A 114 -13.40 -8.19 -2.10
N THR A 115 -13.21 -9.25 -1.33
CA THR A 115 -11.94 -9.96 -1.27
C THR A 115 -12.06 -11.34 -1.92
N VAL A 116 -11.06 -11.70 -2.71
CA VAL A 116 -10.90 -13.04 -3.30
C VAL A 116 -9.49 -13.57 -3.01
N SER A 117 -9.37 -14.89 -2.82
CA SER A 117 -8.04 -15.49 -2.64
C SER A 117 -7.32 -15.69 -3.98
N THR A 118 -6.00 -15.58 -3.95
CA THR A 118 -5.14 -15.91 -5.10
C THR A 118 -5.34 -17.34 -5.56
N ASP A 119 -5.54 -18.28 -4.63
CA ASP A 119 -5.74 -19.70 -4.96
C ASP A 119 -7.03 -19.94 -5.74
N PHE A 120 -8.11 -19.23 -5.39
CA PHE A 120 -9.35 -19.28 -6.18
C PHE A 120 -9.11 -18.77 -7.60
N LEU A 121 -8.36 -17.67 -7.75
CA LEU A 121 -8.10 -17.08 -9.05
C LEU A 121 -7.15 -17.91 -9.90
N LYS A 122 -6.11 -18.53 -9.34
CA LYS A 122 -5.17 -19.41 -10.08
C LYS A 122 -5.88 -20.57 -10.77
N ASN A 123 -7.02 -21.00 -10.23
CA ASN A 123 -7.86 -22.05 -10.82
C ASN A 123 -8.94 -21.50 -11.77
N SER A 124 -9.00 -20.20 -12.00
CA SER A 124 -9.98 -19.57 -12.88
C SER A 124 -9.45 -19.38 -14.29
N SER A 125 -10.30 -19.60 -15.30
CA SER A 125 -9.93 -19.23 -16.68
C SER A 125 -9.98 -17.70 -16.86
N HIS A 126 -9.23 -17.20 -17.86
CA HIS A 126 -9.26 -15.78 -18.23
C HIS A 126 -10.69 -15.25 -18.52
N ALA A 127 -11.53 -16.09 -19.18
CA ALA A 127 -12.91 -15.75 -19.48
C ALA A 127 -13.77 -15.66 -18.21
N ALA A 128 -13.59 -16.61 -17.29
CA ALA A 128 -14.30 -16.62 -16.01
C ALA A 128 -13.94 -15.40 -15.16
N PHE A 129 -12.64 -15.05 -15.07
CA PHE A 129 -12.21 -13.88 -14.30
C PHE A 129 -12.75 -12.58 -14.89
N ARG A 130 -12.66 -12.37 -16.21
CA ARG A 130 -13.29 -11.20 -16.87
C ARG A 130 -14.80 -11.12 -16.60
N SER A 131 -15.48 -12.28 -16.58
CA SER A 131 -16.90 -12.32 -16.26
C SER A 131 -17.18 -11.92 -14.83
N ILE A 132 -16.35 -12.35 -13.85
CA ILE A 132 -16.44 -11.94 -12.45
C ILE A 132 -16.29 -10.42 -12.34
N ILE A 133 -15.24 -9.84 -12.93
CA ILE A 133 -15.00 -8.39 -12.88
C ILE A 133 -16.22 -7.63 -13.42
N ARG A 134 -16.71 -7.98 -14.61
CA ARG A 134 -17.80 -7.26 -15.28
C ARG A 134 -19.15 -7.45 -14.60
N LYS A 135 -19.53 -8.70 -14.25
CA LYS A 135 -20.84 -9.01 -13.65
C LYS A 135 -21.01 -8.38 -12.27
N ASN A 136 -19.94 -8.28 -11.50
CA ASN A 136 -19.96 -7.69 -10.17
C ASN A 136 -19.67 -6.20 -10.14
N GLY A 137 -19.38 -5.58 -11.31
CA GLY A 137 -19.17 -4.14 -11.43
C GLY A 137 -17.89 -3.64 -10.75
N PHE A 138 -16.83 -4.45 -10.72
CA PHE A 138 -15.55 -3.99 -10.19
C PHE A 138 -14.95 -2.91 -11.08
N SER A 139 -14.53 -1.80 -10.47
CA SER A 139 -13.90 -0.65 -11.12
C SER A 139 -12.37 -0.67 -11.07
N ALA A 140 -11.80 -1.44 -10.15
CA ALA A 140 -10.36 -1.58 -9.97
C ALA A 140 -10.02 -2.86 -9.18
N VAL A 141 -8.73 -3.22 -9.19
CA VAL A 141 -8.18 -4.35 -8.42
C VAL A 141 -7.03 -3.87 -7.54
N LEU A 142 -7.04 -4.25 -6.28
CA LEU A 142 -5.93 -4.08 -5.34
C LEU A 142 -5.22 -5.40 -5.10
N ILE A 143 -3.89 -5.37 -5.20
CA ILE A 143 -2.99 -6.44 -4.72
C ILE A 143 -2.21 -5.89 -3.53
N PRO A 144 -2.48 -6.33 -2.29
CA PRO A 144 -1.83 -5.77 -1.10
C PRO A 144 -0.34 -6.08 -0.98
N GLY A 145 0.18 -7.06 -1.69
CA GLY A 145 1.58 -7.46 -1.63
C GLY A 145 2.13 -7.84 -3.00
N GLY A 146 3.43 -7.66 -3.20
CA GLY A 146 4.13 -8.00 -4.43
C GLY A 146 4.98 -9.28 -4.30
N GLY A 147 5.96 -9.41 -5.17
CA GLY A 147 6.88 -10.54 -5.24
C GLY A 147 6.53 -11.51 -6.36
N PHE A 148 5.97 -10.99 -7.44
CA PHE A 148 5.65 -11.77 -8.64
C PHE A 148 6.90 -12.40 -9.26
N THR A 149 6.75 -13.61 -9.73
CA THR A 149 7.80 -14.33 -10.49
C THR A 149 7.68 -14.01 -11.98
N GLU A 150 8.69 -14.39 -12.75
CA GLU A 150 8.59 -14.39 -14.22
C GLU A 150 7.47 -15.34 -14.64
N ASN A 151 6.63 -14.88 -15.58
CA ASN A 151 5.48 -15.63 -16.09
C ASN A 151 4.46 -16.06 -15.00
N ASP A 152 4.31 -15.24 -13.97
CA ASP A 152 3.36 -15.52 -12.89
C ASP A 152 1.92 -15.67 -13.43
N PRO A 153 1.24 -16.80 -13.16
CA PRO A 153 -0.11 -17.03 -13.67
C PRO A 153 -1.13 -15.99 -13.19
N LEU A 154 -0.97 -15.46 -11.97
CA LEU A 154 -1.84 -14.43 -11.45
C LEU A 154 -1.63 -13.12 -12.22
N ALA A 155 -0.38 -12.74 -12.52
CA ALA A 155 -0.09 -11.55 -13.32
C ALA A 155 -0.71 -11.67 -14.73
N ALA A 156 -0.62 -12.84 -15.37
CA ALA A 156 -1.25 -13.10 -16.66
C ALA A 156 -2.78 -12.96 -16.59
N LEU A 157 -3.41 -13.47 -15.54
CA LEU A 157 -4.84 -13.36 -15.29
C LEU A 157 -5.26 -11.90 -15.07
N LEU A 158 -4.51 -11.14 -14.29
CA LEU A 158 -4.80 -9.73 -13.99
C LEU A 158 -4.67 -8.84 -15.23
N LYS A 159 -3.76 -9.13 -16.18
CA LYS A 159 -3.61 -8.38 -17.43
C LYS A 159 -4.87 -8.38 -18.29
N VAL A 160 -5.74 -9.38 -18.15
CA VAL A 160 -6.97 -9.49 -18.93
C VAL A 160 -8.22 -9.04 -18.18
N CYS A 161 -8.12 -8.49 -16.98
CA CYS A 161 -9.28 -8.10 -16.17
C CYS A 161 -10.06 -6.90 -16.76
N GLY A 162 -9.39 -6.04 -17.53
CA GLY A 162 -10.02 -4.88 -18.19
C GLY A 162 -10.30 -3.69 -17.27
N VAL A 163 -9.78 -3.71 -16.05
CA VAL A 163 -9.84 -2.61 -15.07
C VAL A 163 -8.43 -2.32 -14.53
N PRO A 164 -8.17 -1.11 -14.01
CA PRO A 164 -6.89 -0.78 -13.38
C PRO A 164 -6.53 -1.73 -12.24
N VAL A 165 -5.25 -2.08 -12.16
CA VAL A 165 -4.66 -2.91 -11.11
C VAL A 165 -3.57 -2.11 -10.40
N LEU A 166 -3.54 -2.14 -9.07
CA LEU A 166 -2.50 -1.52 -8.25
C LEU A 166 -1.90 -2.54 -7.28
N ILE A 167 -0.58 -2.62 -7.25
CA ILE A 167 0.17 -3.38 -6.23
C ILE A 167 0.56 -2.41 -5.11
N ALA A 168 -0.02 -2.57 -3.91
CA ALA A 168 0.13 -1.60 -2.82
C ALA A 168 1.45 -1.74 -2.04
N HIS A 169 2.14 -2.88 -2.10
CA HIS A 169 3.43 -3.09 -1.46
C HIS A 169 4.24 -4.10 -2.26
N GLY A 170 4.83 -3.61 -3.33
CA GLY A 170 5.59 -4.41 -4.27
C GLY A 170 7.09 -4.39 -4.06
N THR A 171 7.76 -5.26 -4.81
CA THR A 171 9.22 -5.33 -4.92
C THR A 171 9.73 -4.50 -6.10
N ALA A 172 11.06 -4.30 -6.17
CA ALA A 172 11.69 -3.58 -7.26
C ALA A 172 11.41 -4.18 -8.65
N ASN A 173 11.20 -5.48 -8.73
CA ASN A 173 11.02 -6.20 -10.00
C ASN A 173 9.55 -6.34 -10.42
N ASP A 174 8.60 -6.02 -9.55
CA ASP A 174 7.18 -6.19 -9.85
C ASP A 174 6.69 -5.33 -11.03
N PRO A 175 7.12 -4.05 -11.20
CA PRO A 175 6.71 -3.25 -12.36
C PRO A 175 7.11 -3.91 -13.70
N GLU A 176 8.31 -4.44 -13.78
CA GLU A 176 8.85 -5.10 -14.98
C GLU A 176 8.10 -6.41 -15.28
N ARG A 177 7.88 -7.22 -14.23
CA ARG A 177 7.24 -8.55 -14.35
C ARG A 177 5.75 -8.49 -14.66
N THR A 178 5.08 -7.50 -14.10
CA THR A 178 3.61 -7.40 -14.19
C THR A 178 3.14 -6.35 -15.19
N GLY A 179 3.87 -5.26 -15.36
CA GLY A 179 3.44 -4.07 -16.09
C GLY A 179 2.41 -3.23 -15.34
N PHE A 180 2.16 -3.50 -14.05
CA PHE A 180 1.21 -2.75 -13.22
C PHE A 180 1.90 -1.64 -12.43
N PRO A 181 1.16 -0.57 -12.09
CA PRO A 181 1.57 0.40 -11.09
C PRO A 181 1.87 -0.27 -9.75
N VAL A 182 3.00 0.13 -9.13
CA VAL A 182 3.48 -0.46 -7.88
C VAL A 182 3.80 0.63 -6.87
N MET A 183 3.29 0.50 -5.66
CA MET A 183 3.77 1.26 -4.50
C MET A 183 4.87 0.44 -3.81
N ARG A 184 6.02 1.05 -3.55
CA ARG A 184 7.20 0.36 -2.99
C ARG A 184 7.70 1.02 -1.72
N THR A 185 8.20 0.22 -0.81
CA THR A 185 8.98 0.69 0.33
C THR A 185 10.44 0.81 -0.07
N ASN A 186 11.08 1.94 0.26
CA ASN A 186 12.54 2.09 0.14
C ASN A 186 13.21 1.29 1.26
N TYR A 187 13.39 0.00 1.06
CA TYR A 187 14.01 -0.89 2.05
C TYR A 187 15.44 -0.47 2.38
N ALA A 188 16.23 -0.04 1.38
CA ALA A 188 17.60 0.43 1.60
C ALA A 188 17.62 1.63 2.55
N GLY A 189 16.84 2.68 2.25
CA GLY A 189 16.74 3.85 3.12
C GLY A 189 16.15 3.53 4.50
N ALA A 190 15.26 2.53 4.59
CA ALA A 190 14.74 2.08 5.87
C ALA A 190 15.81 1.40 6.73
N TRP A 191 16.66 0.56 6.13
CA TRP A 191 17.84 0.00 6.80
C TRP A 191 18.81 1.07 7.26
N ASP A 192 19.10 2.04 6.42
CA ASP A 192 19.96 3.18 6.76
C ASP A 192 19.41 3.96 7.95
N THR A 193 18.09 4.17 7.98
CA THR A 193 17.41 4.82 9.10
C THR A 193 17.61 4.04 10.40
N GLY A 194 17.43 2.72 10.37
CA GLY A 194 17.63 1.86 11.54
C GLY A 194 19.09 1.79 11.98
N ALA A 195 20.03 1.61 11.05
CA ALA A 195 21.46 1.59 11.34
C ALA A 195 21.95 2.93 11.91
N GLY A 196 21.57 4.04 11.28
CA GLY A 196 21.87 5.38 11.77
C GLY A 196 21.31 5.64 13.16
N PHE A 197 20.09 5.19 13.46
CA PHE A 197 19.52 5.28 14.81
C PHE A 197 20.36 4.50 15.82
N LEU A 198 20.68 3.24 15.58
CA LEU A 198 21.50 2.45 16.50
C LEU A 198 22.89 3.07 16.71
N ARG A 199 23.47 3.62 15.65
CA ARG A 199 24.74 4.32 15.75
C ARG A 199 24.63 5.60 16.60
N SER A 200 23.58 6.36 16.44
CA SER A 200 23.31 7.57 17.26
C SER A 200 23.08 7.23 18.74
N CYS A 201 22.59 6.02 19.03
CA CYS A 201 22.49 5.48 20.39
C CYS A 201 23.87 5.11 21.02
N GLY A 202 24.96 5.15 20.27
CA GLY A 202 26.31 4.88 20.77
C GLY A 202 26.76 3.41 20.62
N PHE A 203 25.96 2.55 20.01
CA PHE A 203 26.35 1.16 19.76
C PHE A 203 27.47 1.09 18.72
N LYS A 204 28.45 0.20 18.94
CA LYS A 204 29.58 -0.05 18.05
C LYS A 204 29.57 -1.42 17.41
N ARG A 205 28.98 -2.41 18.09
CA ARG A 205 28.84 -3.80 17.62
C ARG A 205 27.36 -4.11 17.41
N CYS A 206 26.91 -3.91 16.18
CA CYS A 206 25.53 -4.19 15.80
C CYS A 206 25.46 -5.50 15.01
N ALA A 207 24.57 -6.38 15.41
CA ALA A 207 24.27 -7.61 14.67
C ALA A 207 23.05 -7.43 13.77
N VAL A 208 23.01 -8.18 12.68
CA VAL A 208 21.81 -8.37 11.83
C VAL A 208 21.31 -9.78 12.03
N PHE A 209 20.05 -9.89 12.42
CA PHE A 209 19.35 -11.17 12.45
C PHE A 209 18.12 -11.11 11.55
N SER A 210 18.22 -11.67 10.35
CA SER A 210 17.25 -11.47 9.29
C SER A 210 16.70 -12.76 8.71
N ASN A 211 15.64 -12.65 7.94
CA ASN A 211 15.09 -13.73 7.15
C ASN A 211 16.00 -14.00 5.93
N ALA A 212 16.30 -15.27 5.67
CA ALA A 212 17.09 -15.69 4.51
C ALA A 212 16.50 -15.23 3.17
N SER A 213 15.18 -15.23 3.04
CA SER A 213 14.50 -14.69 1.84
C SER A 213 14.69 -13.19 1.66
N PHE A 214 14.77 -12.43 2.75
CA PHE A 214 15.04 -10.99 2.71
C PHE A 214 16.46 -10.72 2.17
N ARG A 215 17.46 -11.48 2.64
CA ARG A 215 18.86 -11.37 2.20
C ARG A 215 19.01 -11.61 0.69
N VAL A 216 18.35 -12.63 0.16
CA VAL A 216 18.38 -12.92 -1.29
C VAL A 216 17.77 -11.79 -2.12
N LYS A 217 16.80 -11.05 -1.56
CA LYS A 217 16.05 -10.03 -2.29
C LYS A 217 16.69 -8.64 -2.25
N TYR A 218 17.40 -8.29 -1.16
CA TYR A 218 17.79 -6.89 -0.91
C TYR A 218 19.28 -6.67 -0.66
N TYR A 219 19.95 -7.57 0.11
CA TYR A 219 21.37 -7.42 0.43
C TYR A 219 22.05 -8.77 0.63
N SER A 220 23.22 -8.95 0.00
CA SER A 220 24.17 -10.00 0.37
C SER A 220 24.85 -9.68 1.72
N ASP A 221 25.48 -10.69 2.33
CA ASP A 221 26.26 -10.50 3.58
C ASP A 221 27.34 -9.45 3.42
N LYS A 222 28.00 -9.42 2.24
CA LYS A 222 29.05 -8.46 1.91
C LYS A 222 28.48 -7.04 1.86
N GLU A 223 27.32 -6.85 1.28
CA GLU A 223 26.65 -5.55 1.23
C GLU A 223 26.22 -5.07 2.61
N PHE A 224 25.71 -5.96 3.48
CA PHE A 224 25.43 -5.60 4.87
C PHE A 224 26.67 -5.18 5.64
N LEU A 225 27.77 -5.91 5.50
CA LEU A 225 29.04 -5.57 6.16
C LEU A 225 29.56 -4.20 5.68
N SER A 226 29.61 -3.98 4.38
CA SER A 226 30.04 -2.70 3.81
C SER A 226 29.18 -1.54 4.31
N ARG A 227 27.89 -1.73 4.31
CA ARG A 227 26.94 -0.72 4.76
C ARG A 227 27.07 -0.41 6.26
N PHE A 228 27.28 -1.43 7.08
CA PHE A 228 27.50 -1.23 8.52
C PHE A 228 28.83 -0.53 8.80
N GLU A 229 29.87 -0.82 8.04
CA GLU A 229 31.14 -0.11 8.10
C GLU A 229 30.98 1.38 7.75
N GLU A 230 30.20 1.71 6.71
CA GLU A 230 29.85 3.09 6.35
C GLU A 230 29.17 3.85 7.50
N PHE A 231 28.34 3.17 8.31
CA PHE A 231 27.74 3.74 9.52
C PHE A 231 28.69 3.73 10.73
N GLY A 232 29.91 3.20 10.60
CA GLY A 232 30.93 3.15 11.65
C GLY A 232 30.72 2.04 12.68
N PHE A 233 30.03 0.96 12.32
CA PHE A 233 30.02 -0.27 13.10
C PHE A 233 31.28 -1.11 12.82
N ALA A 234 31.71 -1.90 13.80
CA ALA A 234 32.80 -2.84 13.59
C ALA A 234 32.39 -3.97 12.63
N PRO A 235 33.06 -4.13 11.48
CA PRO A 235 32.73 -5.20 10.55
C PRO A 235 33.12 -6.56 11.13
N ASP A 236 32.14 -7.42 11.39
CA ASP A 236 32.35 -8.77 11.89
C ASP A 236 31.33 -9.72 11.22
N PRO A 237 31.77 -10.63 10.33
CA PRO A 237 30.86 -11.52 9.63
C PRO A 237 30.01 -12.41 10.56
N ARG A 238 30.48 -12.68 11.78
CA ARG A 238 29.72 -13.45 12.77
C ARG A 238 28.50 -12.75 13.31
N LEU A 239 28.41 -11.41 13.11
CA LEU A 239 27.28 -10.58 13.49
C LEU A 239 26.17 -10.57 12.43
N ILE A 240 26.33 -11.24 11.29
CA ILE A 240 25.31 -11.32 10.25
C ILE A 240 24.82 -12.74 10.13
N VAL A 241 23.63 -12.98 10.67
CA VAL A 241 23.01 -14.30 10.71
C VAL A 241 21.61 -14.24 10.07
N SER A 242 21.25 -15.26 9.33
CA SER A 242 19.91 -15.43 8.82
C SER A 242 19.29 -16.76 9.23
N ALA A 243 17.99 -16.72 9.47
CA ALA A 243 17.15 -17.86 9.76
C ALA A 243 15.87 -17.76 8.96
N MET A 244 15.19 -18.89 8.74
CA MET A 244 13.79 -18.85 8.34
C MET A 244 12.93 -18.70 9.59
N PRO A 245 11.78 -18.03 9.49
CA PRO A 245 10.92 -17.82 10.66
C PRO A 245 10.44 -19.11 11.34
N ASP A 246 10.37 -20.22 10.59
CA ASP A 246 9.94 -21.52 11.08
C ASP A 246 11.10 -22.51 11.26
N ASP A 247 12.36 -22.03 11.15
CA ASP A 247 13.52 -22.88 11.33
C ASP A 247 13.54 -23.45 12.73
N LEU A 248 13.72 -24.77 12.82
CA LEU A 248 13.94 -25.47 14.08
C LEU A 248 15.27 -25.03 14.74
N ASP A 249 16.18 -24.46 13.95
CA ASP A 249 17.51 -24.00 14.39
C ASP A 249 17.54 -22.47 14.68
N PHE A 250 16.39 -21.79 14.77
CA PHE A 250 16.31 -20.35 15.09
C PHE A 250 17.09 -20.00 16.36
N GLU A 251 16.90 -20.78 17.43
CA GLU A 251 17.54 -20.53 18.72
C GLU A 251 19.05 -20.80 18.64
N SER A 252 19.49 -21.90 18.03
CA SER A 252 20.89 -22.19 17.85
C SER A 252 21.65 -21.17 17.02
N LYS A 253 20.98 -20.60 15.99
CA LYS A 253 21.53 -19.50 15.20
C LYS A 253 21.62 -18.21 16.02
N LEU A 254 20.63 -17.95 16.88
CA LEU A 254 20.68 -16.80 17.79
C LEU A 254 21.79 -16.98 18.84
N GLU A 255 21.94 -18.15 19.40
CA GLU A 255 23.07 -18.48 20.31
C GLU A 255 24.44 -18.26 19.65
N MET A 256 24.57 -18.67 18.39
CA MET A 256 25.81 -18.45 17.63
C MET A 256 26.08 -16.95 17.46
N LEU A 257 25.05 -16.15 17.15
CA LEU A 257 25.15 -14.69 17.05
C LEU A 257 25.56 -14.08 18.40
N LEU A 258 24.98 -14.52 19.50
CA LEU A 258 25.26 -14.01 20.85
C LEU A 258 26.72 -14.29 21.30
N LYS A 259 27.35 -15.37 20.84
CA LYS A 259 28.79 -15.65 21.07
C LYS A 259 29.69 -14.58 20.45
N ALA A 260 29.22 -13.85 19.45
CA ALA A 260 29.93 -12.69 18.87
C ALA A 260 29.77 -11.42 19.71
N THR A 261 29.11 -11.47 20.86
CA THR A 261 28.91 -10.35 21.82
C THR A 261 28.39 -9.05 21.16
N PRO A 262 27.23 -9.07 20.52
CA PRO A 262 26.62 -7.85 19.99
C PRO A 262 26.14 -6.92 21.12
N GLU A 263 26.23 -5.62 20.92
CA GLU A 263 25.61 -4.61 21.80
C GLU A 263 24.15 -4.33 21.37
N ALA A 264 23.84 -4.53 20.10
CA ALA A 264 22.50 -4.38 19.54
C ALA A 264 22.24 -5.42 18.46
N ILE A 265 20.98 -5.84 18.32
CA ILE A 265 20.52 -6.73 17.24
C ILE A 265 19.48 -6.00 16.42
N PHE A 266 19.79 -5.73 15.15
CA PHE A 266 18.84 -5.21 14.16
C PHE A 266 18.18 -6.39 13.45
N CYS A 267 16.90 -6.59 13.71
CA CYS A 267 16.14 -7.71 13.19
C CYS A 267 15.52 -7.36 11.83
N GLY A 268 15.48 -8.34 10.91
CA GLY A 268 14.91 -8.18 9.58
C GLY A 268 13.37 -8.08 9.54
N SER A 269 12.70 -8.23 10.68
CA SER A 269 11.28 -7.92 10.87
C SER A 269 10.94 -7.82 12.35
N ASP A 270 9.81 -7.19 12.68
CA ASP A 270 9.30 -7.13 14.04
C ASP A 270 8.95 -8.53 14.59
N PHE A 271 8.55 -9.45 13.71
CA PHE A 271 8.32 -10.83 14.10
C PHE A 271 9.60 -11.50 14.65
N PHE A 272 10.74 -11.32 13.95
CA PHE A 272 12.03 -11.79 14.44
C PHE A 272 12.43 -11.08 15.72
N ALA A 273 12.27 -9.76 15.78
CA ALA A 273 12.61 -8.97 16.96
C ALA A 273 11.83 -9.43 18.20
N THR A 274 10.56 -9.75 18.05
CA THR A 274 9.74 -10.28 19.15
C THR A 274 10.25 -11.61 19.63
N ARG A 275 10.59 -12.55 18.73
CA ARG A 275 11.18 -13.85 19.11
C ARG A 275 12.55 -13.69 19.78
N VAL A 276 13.38 -12.77 19.27
CA VAL A 276 14.66 -12.44 19.91
C VAL A 276 14.44 -11.93 21.33
N CYS A 277 13.53 -10.97 21.54
CA CYS A 277 13.20 -10.47 22.88
C CYS A 277 12.71 -11.56 23.81
N GLN A 278 11.86 -12.47 23.34
CA GLN A 278 11.39 -13.64 24.13
C GLN A 278 12.53 -14.57 24.53
N TYR A 279 13.41 -14.89 23.58
CA TYR A 279 14.59 -15.72 23.86
C TYR A 279 15.53 -15.07 24.90
N LEU A 280 15.86 -13.78 24.70
CA LEU A 280 16.73 -13.05 25.62
C LEU A 280 16.13 -12.99 27.03
N ALA A 281 14.83 -12.74 27.16
CA ALA A 281 14.14 -12.74 28.45
C ALA A 281 14.18 -14.10 29.14
N ALA A 282 13.96 -15.21 28.39
CA ALA A 282 14.05 -16.58 28.92
C ALA A 282 15.46 -16.90 29.46
N HIS A 283 16.49 -16.29 28.87
CA HIS A 283 17.89 -16.47 29.27
C HIS A 283 18.40 -15.38 30.24
N LYS A 284 17.48 -14.55 30.80
CA LYS A 284 17.79 -13.47 31.78
C LYS A 284 18.73 -12.39 31.20
N ILE A 285 18.76 -12.21 29.89
CA ILE A 285 19.49 -11.15 29.21
C ILE A 285 18.52 -9.96 29.09
N ARG A 286 18.89 -8.83 29.62
CA ARG A 286 18.01 -7.65 29.71
C ARG A 286 18.05 -6.86 28.40
N VAL A 287 16.87 -6.43 27.95
CA VAL A 287 16.69 -5.56 26.81
C VAL A 287 16.15 -4.21 27.31
N PRO A 288 16.79 -3.09 27.06
CA PRO A 288 17.99 -2.88 26.21
C PRO A 288 19.34 -2.90 26.96
N GLU A 289 19.35 -3.14 28.28
CA GLU A 289 20.52 -2.89 29.16
C GLU A 289 21.72 -3.74 28.77
N ASP A 290 21.52 -5.03 28.48
CA ASP A 290 22.58 -5.94 28.08
C ASP A 290 22.70 -6.00 26.55
N ILE A 291 21.57 -6.08 25.83
CA ILE A 291 21.51 -6.10 24.37
C ILE A 291 20.29 -5.31 23.91
N ALA A 292 20.48 -4.29 23.08
CA ALA A 292 19.36 -3.58 22.44
C ALA A 292 18.78 -4.40 21.28
N VAL A 293 17.47 -4.29 21.07
CA VAL A 293 16.78 -4.97 19.94
C VAL A 293 15.99 -3.94 19.12
N LEU A 294 16.29 -3.88 17.83
CA LEU A 294 15.59 -3.04 16.86
C LEU A 294 14.81 -3.91 15.86
N GLY A 295 13.54 -3.63 15.70
CA GLY A 295 12.67 -4.27 14.71
C GLY A 295 12.67 -3.55 13.36
N PHE A 296 11.88 -4.11 12.42
CA PHE A 296 11.77 -3.63 11.06
C PHE A 296 10.38 -3.98 10.51
N GLY A 297 9.60 -2.97 10.17
CA GLY A 297 8.26 -3.13 9.63
C GLY A 297 7.20 -2.28 10.34
N GLY A 298 7.29 -2.08 11.64
CA GLY A 298 6.30 -1.31 12.40
C GLY A 298 5.01 -2.08 12.65
N TYR A 299 5.09 -3.38 12.92
CA TYR A 299 3.90 -4.20 13.17
C TYR A 299 3.18 -3.75 14.45
N PRO A 300 1.83 -3.72 14.46
CA PRO A 300 1.06 -3.25 15.61
C PRO A 300 1.37 -3.97 16.93
N GLY A 301 1.74 -5.25 16.87
CA GLY A 301 2.13 -6.04 18.02
C GLY A 301 3.37 -5.57 18.78
N GLY A 302 4.22 -4.73 18.17
CA GLY A 302 5.44 -4.23 18.80
C GLY A 302 5.21 -3.41 20.07
N ASN A 303 4.03 -2.79 20.24
CA ASN A 303 3.65 -2.08 21.47
C ASN A 303 3.43 -3.02 22.67
N PHE A 304 3.07 -4.25 22.42
CA PHE A 304 2.75 -5.27 23.44
C PHE A 304 3.95 -6.15 23.78
N CYS A 305 5.09 -5.96 23.09
CA CYS A 305 6.34 -6.62 23.47
C CYS A 305 6.85 -6.09 24.81
N ILE A 306 7.57 -6.92 25.53
CA ILE A 306 8.24 -6.53 26.78
C ILE A 306 9.74 -6.75 26.60
N PRO A 307 10.53 -5.64 26.52
CA PRO A 307 10.11 -4.24 26.45
C PRO A 307 9.44 -3.87 25.13
N ALA A 308 8.66 -2.78 25.11
CA ALA A 308 8.01 -2.31 23.87
C ALA A 308 9.04 -2.05 22.77
N LEU A 309 8.80 -2.61 21.58
CA LEU A 309 9.75 -2.74 20.48
C LEU A 309 9.97 -1.42 19.72
N SER A 310 11.21 -0.91 19.72
CA SER A 310 11.67 0.11 18.77
C SER A 310 11.80 -0.51 17.39
N THR A 311 11.34 0.19 16.35
CA THR A 311 11.30 -0.38 14.99
C THR A 311 11.34 0.69 13.91
N VAL A 312 11.78 0.33 12.72
CA VAL A 312 11.55 1.14 11.52
C VAL A 312 10.14 0.83 11.00
N ASP A 313 9.25 1.81 11.06
CA ASP A 313 7.83 1.70 10.70
C ASP A 313 7.60 2.05 9.23
N PHE A 314 7.05 1.12 8.47
CA PHE A 314 6.67 1.30 7.07
C PHE A 314 5.31 1.97 6.88
N GLN A 315 4.64 2.29 7.96
CA GLN A 315 3.36 3.00 7.93
C GLN A 315 2.29 2.30 7.07
N TYR A 316 2.13 0.99 7.24
CA TYR A 316 1.25 0.16 6.40
C TYR A 316 -0.18 0.70 6.26
N ASN A 317 -0.76 1.30 7.31
CA ASN A 317 -2.07 1.93 7.20
C ASN A 317 -2.06 3.09 6.19
N ALA A 318 -1.02 3.93 6.19
CA ALA A 318 -0.89 5.02 5.22
C ALA A 318 -0.67 4.50 3.79
N ILE A 319 -0.01 3.35 3.62
CA ILE A 319 0.08 2.65 2.34
C ILE A 319 -1.32 2.28 1.86
N GLY A 320 -2.12 1.69 2.74
CA GLY A 320 -3.50 1.33 2.44
C GLY A 320 -4.37 2.53 2.08
N GLU A 321 -4.34 3.58 2.90
CA GLU A 321 -5.08 4.83 2.64
C GLU A 321 -4.70 5.43 1.28
N LYS A 322 -3.41 5.51 0.97
CA LYS A 322 -2.93 6.01 -0.32
C LYS A 322 -3.34 5.13 -1.50
N ALA A 323 -3.36 3.81 -1.33
CA ALA A 323 -3.84 2.89 -2.35
C ALA A 323 -5.33 3.11 -2.64
N ALA A 324 -6.15 3.37 -1.61
CA ALA A 324 -7.56 3.69 -1.79
C ALA A 324 -7.77 5.00 -2.56
N ASP A 325 -7.00 6.06 -2.23
CA ASP A 325 -7.05 7.33 -2.96
C ASP A 325 -6.70 7.17 -4.44
N LEU A 326 -5.67 6.36 -4.75
CA LEU A 326 -5.26 6.10 -6.13
C LEU A 326 -6.31 5.28 -6.90
N LEU A 327 -6.94 4.30 -6.26
CA LEU A 327 -7.97 3.47 -6.90
C LEU A 327 -9.34 4.16 -6.96
N ALA A 328 -9.57 5.19 -6.17
CA ALA A 328 -10.74 6.07 -6.29
C ALA A 328 -10.70 6.90 -7.58
N ASP A 329 -9.51 7.27 -8.06
CA ASP A 329 -9.29 7.93 -9.35
C ASP A 329 -8.20 7.21 -10.16
N PRO A 330 -8.53 6.07 -10.80
CA PRO A 330 -7.56 5.24 -11.51
C PRO A 330 -6.86 5.94 -12.68
N ARG A 331 -7.35 7.08 -13.14
CA ARG A 331 -6.68 7.90 -14.17
C ARG A 331 -5.29 8.37 -13.71
N GLN A 332 -5.08 8.49 -12.40
CA GLN A 332 -3.78 8.77 -11.82
C GLN A 332 -2.76 7.65 -12.08
N LEU A 333 -3.24 6.46 -12.43
CA LEU A 333 -2.42 5.28 -12.72
C LEU A 333 -2.12 5.12 -14.22
N GLU A 334 -2.72 5.94 -15.10
CA GLU A 334 -2.54 5.83 -16.55
C GLU A 334 -1.22 6.46 -17.01
N GLY A 335 -0.52 5.76 -17.92
CA GLY A 335 0.58 6.31 -18.72
C GLY A 335 1.92 6.53 -18.01
N LYS A 336 2.16 5.98 -16.83
CA LYS A 336 3.44 6.08 -16.12
C LYS A 336 3.89 4.71 -15.62
N ASN A 337 5.19 4.46 -15.69
CA ASN A 337 5.84 3.49 -14.82
C ASN A 337 5.70 4.02 -13.38
N PHE A 338 4.60 3.70 -12.75
CA PHE A 338 4.19 4.27 -11.48
C PHE A 338 4.99 3.57 -10.39
N ASP A 339 6.04 4.24 -9.99
CA ASP A 339 6.89 3.84 -8.88
C ASP A 339 6.69 4.84 -7.74
N ILE A 340 5.79 4.51 -6.82
CA ILE A 340 5.52 5.36 -5.66
C ILE A 340 6.30 4.80 -4.48
N PHE A 341 7.29 5.57 -4.01
CA PHE A 341 7.94 5.26 -2.76
C PHE A 341 7.06 5.67 -1.58
N THR A 342 6.80 4.70 -0.70
CA THR A 342 6.11 4.94 0.56
C THR A 342 7.10 5.38 1.63
N PRO A 343 6.76 6.38 2.46
CA PRO A 343 7.65 6.83 3.51
C PRO A 343 7.79 5.79 4.62
N HIS A 344 8.91 5.83 5.32
CA HIS A 344 9.14 5.10 6.57
C HIS A 344 9.60 6.07 7.66
N LYS A 345 9.49 5.67 8.91
CA LYS A 345 9.95 6.48 10.05
C LYS A 345 10.47 5.60 11.18
N MET A 346 11.29 6.18 12.03
CA MET A 346 11.73 5.51 13.26
C MET A 346 10.65 5.61 14.34
N LEU A 347 10.24 4.48 14.92
CA LEU A 347 9.45 4.41 16.14
C LEU A 347 10.36 4.03 17.30
N ILE A 348 10.71 5.01 18.12
CA ILE A 348 11.58 4.81 19.29
C ILE A 348 10.71 4.42 20.48
N ARG A 349 10.99 3.24 21.06
CA ARG A 349 10.33 2.71 22.24
C ARG A 349 11.40 2.26 23.27
N LYS A 350 11.14 1.16 23.98
CA LYS A 350 11.99 0.74 25.11
C LYS A 350 13.08 -0.27 24.76
N SER A 351 12.95 -1.01 23.66
CA SER A 351 13.89 -2.11 23.32
C SER A 351 15.22 -1.64 22.71
N ALA A 352 15.30 -0.39 22.25
CA ALA A 352 16.54 0.25 21.80
C ALA A 352 16.44 1.76 22.12
N VAL A 353 17.34 2.24 22.97
CA VAL A 353 17.41 3.63 23.46
C VAL A 353 18.86 4.08 23.54
N LEU A 354 19.10 5.37 23.73
CA LEU A 354 20.43 5.91 23.94
C LEU A 354 21.17 5.16 25.05
N LYS A 355 22.39 4.74 24.74
CA LYS A 355 23.32 4.16 25.73
C LYS A 355 23.67 5.25 26.74
N LYS A 356 23.38 5.00 28.01
CA LYS A 356 23.71 5.94 29.09
C LYS A 356 25.21 5.96 29.36
#